data_b1e22c99f2c660e8a8ffb15c8ecfc6be
#
_entry.id   b1e22c99f2c660e8a8ffb15c8ecfc6be
#
_cell.length_a   1.000
_cell.length_b   1.000
_cell.length_c   1.000
_cell.angle_alpha   90.00
_cell.angle_beta   90.00
_cell.angle_gamma   90.00
#
_symmetry.space_group_name_H-M   'P 1'
#
loop_
_entity.id
_entity.type
_entity.pdbx_description
1 polymer ?
#
loop_
_entity_poly.entity_id
_entity_poly.type
_entity_poly.pdbx_seq_one_letter_code
_entity_poly.pdbx_strand_id
1 'polypeptide(L)'
;ALDDDIIIDLTDYVEMDMPAYRQAIDAADVWKEIETDEGSTLAIYSLSSEEVVNRGPIIRQDWMDAQNLETPETYEELTEVGKTLRSAYGLDYAFFISALVNPGVTFSAGFDLPGFDISTSGSHLYQEEGTVKSCLVSDNMKEFLGYLHGWYVDGLISKDFFSRISSDVKDAFRGGECAVCWDNADYITEANRDAELAAKGFLSAGIPATLRDAGQTLHFSLGMGNAVGDGISITTACQDPDLLIKTLDWCFTEPGINLCNYGIQGISYDMDDSGNAVWSTNVTENPDTTFRMALVNYTMTGLPSIWDEERYWSEIYDEAAYAAVDLWMNADNDKACDLPGAMFYTTEESAVYATKITDVETYANQYILTCITGEADIDATWDEYVEKVWSLGLQDCIDATQNAYERYLSRGQA
;
A
#
# COMPACT_ATOMS: atom_id res chain seq x y z
N ALA A 1 -17.83 -4.41 -19.01
CA ALA A 1 -17.93 -5.83 -18.59
C ALA A 1 -19.39 -6.23 -18.38
N LEU A 2 -20.20 -5.42 -17.67
CA LEU A 2 -21.65 -5.67 -17.54
C LEU A 2 -22.34 -5.47 -18.90
N ASP A 3 -22.11 -4.35 -19.55
CA ASP A 3 -22.64 -4.03 -20.88
C ASP A 3 -22.22 -5.03 -21.98
N ASP A 4 -21.09 -5.70 -21.78
CA ASP A 4 -20.57 -6.73 -22.68
C ASP A 4 -21.09 -8.13 -22.37
N ASP A 5 -22.00 -8.28 -21.41
CA ASP A 5 -22.57 -9.55 -20.95
C ASP A 5 -21.50 -10.58 -20.50
N ILE A 6 -20.41 -10.08 -19.86
CA ILE A 6 -19.31 -10.90 -19.37
C ILE A 6 -19.54 -11.33 -17.92
N ILE A 7 -20.06 -10.42 -17.08
CA ILE A 7 -20.34 -10.64 -15.66
C ILE A 7 -21.83 -10.52 -15.37
N ILE A 8 -22.28 -11.15 -14.30
CA ILE A 8 -23.66 -11.09 -13.80
C ILE A 8 -23.80 -9.87 -12.89
N ASP A 9 -24.91 -9.16 -13.00
CA ASP A 9 -25.33 -8.20 -11.98
C ASP A 9 -25.72 -8.96 -10.70
N LEU A 10 -25.07 -8.65 -9.59
CA LEU A 10 -25.24 -9.35 -8.32
C LEU A 10 -26.20 -8.64 -7.36
N THR A 11 -26.79 -7.51 -7.75
CA THR A 11 -27.62 -6.66 -6.89
C THR A 11 -28.76 -7.44 -6.26
N ASP A 12 -29.58 -8.13 -7.06
CA ASP A 12 -30.70 -8.94 -6.55
C ASP A 12 -30.23 -10.10 -5.66
N TYR A 13 -29.07 -10.70 -5.97
CA TYR A 13 -28.49 -11.76 -5.14
C TYR A 13 -28.06 -11.26 -3.78
N VAL A 14 -27.39 -10.11 -3.73
CA VAL A 14 -26.93 -9.51 -2.47
C VAL A 14 -28.12 -9.13 -1.61
N GLU A 15 -29.18 -8.58 -2.22
CA GLU A 15 -30.37 -8.17 -1.48
C GLU A 15 -31.20 -9.36 -0.93
N MET A 16 -31.33 -10.45 -1.69
CA MET A 16 -32.28 -11.52 -1.38
C MET A 16 -31.66 -12.82 -0.90
N ASP A 17 -30.45 -13.15 -1.38
CA ASP A 17 -29.85 -14.48 -1.23
C ASP A 17 -28.53 -14.50 -0.44
N MET A 18 -28.00 -13.30 -0.05
CA MET A 18 -26.74 -13.16 0.70
C MET A 18 -26.92 -12.43 2.04
N PRO A 19 -27.68 -12.99 2.99
CA PRO A 19 -27.99 -12.30 4.24
C PRO A 19 -26.76 -12.07 5.14
N ALA A 20 -25.75 -12.94 5.13
CA ALA A 20 -24.54 -12.78 5.93
C ALA A 20 -23.63 -11.69 5.35
N TYR A 21 -23.44 -11.66 4.05
CA TYR A 21 -22.68 -10.62 3.37
C TYR A 21 -23.35 -9.25 3.54
N ARG A 22 -24.67 -9.19 3.33
CA ARG A 22 -25.44 -7.95 3.53
C ARG A 22 -25.30 -7.41 4.96
N GLN A 23 -25.42 -8.29 5.97
CA GLN A 23 -25.19 -7.89 7.35
C GLN A 23 -23.78 -7.33 7.58
N ALA A 24 -22.77 -7.90 6.94
CA ALA A 24 -21.40 -7.44 7.03
C ALA A 24 -21.22 -6.06 6.39
N ILE A 25 -21.81 -5.81 5.22
CA ILE A 25 -21.80 -4.52 4.53
C ILE A 25 -22.50 -3.45 5.38
N ASP A 26 -23.70 -3.77 5.92
CA ASP A 26 -24.48 -2.86 6.76
C ASP A 26 -23.68 -2.50 8.03
N ALA A 27 -23.00 -3.46 8.63
CA ALA A 27 -22.21 -3.24 9.84
C ALA A 27 -20.96 -2.38 9.59
N ALA A 28 -20.36 -2.51 8.41
CA ALA A 28 -19.18 -1.75 8.00
C ALA A 28 -19.54 -0.37 7.39
N ASP A 29 -20.83 -0.13 7.05
CA ASP A 29 -21.33 1.09 6.38
C ASP A 29 -20.60 1.38 5.04
N VAL A 30 -20.41 0.32 4.22
CA VAL A 30 -19.59 0.38 3.00
C VAL A 30 -20.40 0.24 1.70
N TRP A 31 -21.70 0.42 1.72
CA TRP A 31 -22.52 0.32 0.51
C TRP A 31 -22.04 1.21 -0.61
N LYS A 32 -21.64 2.42 -0.28
CA LYS A 32 -21.13 3.41 -1.23
C LYS A 32 -19.86 2.94 -1.95
N GLU A 33 -19.08 2.06 -1.32
CA GLU A 33 -17.84 1.50 -1.86
C GLU A 33 -18.08 0.26 -2.73
N ILE A 34 -19.27 -0.35 -2.64
CA ILE A 34 -19.60 -1.62 -3.29
C ILE A 34 -20.46 -1.40 -4.53
N GLU A 35 -21.41 -0.45 -4.47
CA GLU A 35 -22.33 -0.17 -5.55
C GLU A 35 -21.71 0.73 -6.62
N THR A 36 -22.13 0.50 -7.88
CA THR A 36 -21.84 1.44 -8.99
C THR A 36 -22.67 2.71 -8.86
N ASP A 37 -22.45 3.66 -9.75
CA ASP A 37 -23.24 4.91 -9.81
C ASP A 37 -24.72 4.68 -10.12
N GLU A 38 -25.05 3.54 -10.77
CA GLU A 38 -26.42 3.09 -11.09
C GLU A 38 -27.03 2.21 -9.99
N GLY A 39 -26.31 1.94 -8.90
CA GLY A 39 -26.75 1.09 -7.79
C GLY A 39 -26.60 -0.41 -8.04
N SER A 40 -25.78 -0.80 -9.00
CA SER A 40 -25.48 -2.22 -9.25
C SER A 40 -24.30 -2.71 -8.42
N THR A 41 -24.41 -3.94 -7.93
CA THR A 41 -23.27 -4.66 -7.30
C THR A 41 -22.66 -5.63 -8.30
N LEU A 42 -21.36 -5.44 -8.61
CA LEU A 42 -20.67 -6.20 -9.66
C LEU A 42 -19.72 -7.27 -9.13
N ALA A 43 -19.42 -7.24 -7.83
CA ALA A 43 -18.54 -8.21 -7.18
C ALA A 43 -18.92 -8.39 -5.71
N ILE A 44 -18.55 -9.53 -5.15
CA ILE A 44 -18.56 -9.79 -3.71
C ILE A 44 -17.18 -9.48 -3.19
N TYR A 45 -17.08 -8.48 -2.31
CA TYR A 45 -15.82 -7.96 -1.81
C TYR A 45 -15.44 -8.55 -0.46
N SER A 46 -14.16 -8.71 -0.24
CA SER A 46 -13.62 -8.88 1.11
C SER A 46 -13.78 -7.59 1.91
N LEU A 47 -14.05 -7.73 3.19
CA LEU A 47 -14.13 -6.61 4.11
C LEU A 47 -12.99 -6.70 5.12
N SER A 48 -12.43 -5.57 5.51
CA SER A 48 -11.44 -5.50 6.59
C SER A 48 -12.02 -4.69 7.75
N SER A 49 -11.72 -5.13 8.97
CA SER A 49 -12.17 -4.43 10.17
C SER A 49 -11.40 -3.12 10.39
N GLU A 50 -10.21 -3.01 9.87
CA GLU A 50 -9.31 -1.87 10.12
C GLU A 50 -8.41 -1.58 8.92
N GLU A 51 -8.09 -0.30 8.72
CA GLU A 51 -7.01 0.12 7.86
C GLU A 51 -5.67 -0.21 8.51
N VAL A 52 -4.73 -0.74 7.73
CA VAL A 52 -3.43 -1.14 8.24
C VAL A 52 -2.32 -0.43 7.49
N VAL A 53 -1.47 0.27 8.23
CA VAL A 53 -0.21 0.78 7.72
C VAL A 53 0.89 -0.20 8.08
N ASN A 54 1.14 -1.16 7.21
CA ASN A 54 2.13 -2.21 7.46
C ASN A 54 3.45 -2.00 6.70
N ARG A 55 3.60 -0.89 5.99
CA ARG A 55 4.78 -0.57 5.18
C ARG A 55 5.32 0.82 5.47
N GLY A 56 6.61 0.89 5.73
CA GLY A 56 7.26 2.16 6.03
C GLY A 56 8.78 2.06 6.07
N PRO A 57 9.45 3.12 6.50
CA PRO A 57 10.90 3.17 6.59
C PRO A 57 11.42 2.32 7.75
N ILE A 58 12.42 1.49 7.46
CA ILE A 58 13.11 0.58 8.38
C ILE A 58 14.57 0.95 8.42
N ILE A 59 15.14 1.07 9.64
CA ILE A 59 16.51 1.49 9.87
C ILE A 59 17.31 0.44 10.62
N ARG A 60 18.64 0.45 10.46
CA ARG A 60 19.60 -0.29 11.28
C ARG A 60 19.71 0.35 12.66
N GLN A 61 18.86 -0.09 13.59
CA GLN A 61 18.80 0.44 14.95
C GLN A 61 20.12 0.21 15.71
N ASP A 62 20.76 -0.92 15.52
CA ASP A 62 22.08 -1.20 16.11
C ASP A 62 23.14 -0.17 15.67
N TRP A 63 23.05 0.36 14.46
CA TRP A 63 23.96 1.41 13.98
C TRP A 63 23.60 2.78 14.54
N MET A 64 22.31 3.07 14.69
CA MET A 64 21.82 4.30 15.34
C MET A 64 22.32 4.36 16.78
N ASP A 65 22.14 3.29 17.54
CA ASP A 65 22.55 3.17 18.93
C ASP A 65 24.07 3.34 19.08
N ALA A 66 24.86 2.69 18.21
CA ALA A 66 26.31 2.76 18.24
C ALA A 66 26.87 4.16 17.93
N GLN A 67 26.13 4.97 17.18
CA GLN A 67 26.48 6.36 16.86
C GLN A 67 25.79 7.38 17.77
N ASN A 68 24.95 6.95 18.73
CA ASN A 68 24.12 7.79 19.59
C ASN A 68 23.27 8.80 18.79
N LEU A 69 22.63 8.33 17.72
CA LEU A 69 21.75 9.14 16.87
C LEU A 69 20.32 9.07 17.37
N GLU A 70 19.60 10.18 17.30
CA GLU A 70 18.17 10.25 17.54
C GLU A 70 17.40 9.76 16.30
N THR A 71 16.19 9.25 16.51
CA THR A 71 15.30 8.81 15.44
C THR A 71 14.91 10.00 14.57
N PRO A 72 15.15 9.97 13.24
CA PRO A 72 14.79 11.07 12.35
C PRO A 72 13.27 11.11 12.12
N GLU A 73 12.69 12.30 12.12
CA GLU A 73 11.29 12.56 11.78
C GLU A 73 11.15 13.27 10.42
N THR A 74 12.16 14.05 10.04
CA THR A 74 12.15 14.85 8.81
C THR A 74 13.15 14.34 7.76
N TYR A 75 12.93 14.72 6.50
CA TYR A 75 13.89 14.42 5.42
C TYR A 75 15.26 15.02 5.67
N GLU A 76 15.35 16.22 6.31
CA GLU A 76 16.61 16.82 6.66
C GLU A 76 17.36 15.99 7.70
N GLU A 77 16.69 15.59 8.78
CA GLU A 77 17.26 14.72 9.82
C GLU A 77 17.65 13.34 9.26
N LEU A 78 16.79 12.74 8.44
CA LEU A 78 17.08 11.46 7.77
C LEU A 78 18.32 11.59 6.87
N THR A 79 18.47 12.70 6.17
CA THR A 79 19.64 12.97 5.34
C THR A 79 20.93 13.00 6.17
N GLU A 80 20.92 13.69 7.32
CA GLU A 80 22.11 13.78 8.20
C GLU A 80 22.40 12.42 8.89
N VAL A 81 21.38 11.67 9.29
CA VAL A 81 21.52 10.29 9.77
C VAL A 81 22.15 9.43 8.67
N GLY A 82 21.65 9.51 7.44
CA GLY A 82 22.18 8.74 6.31
C GLY A 82 23.65 9.06 6.02
N LYS A 83 24.05 10.33 6.02
CA LYS A 83 25.45 10.76 5.86
C LYS A 83 26.34 10.21 6.97
N THR A 84 25.87 10.29 8.22
CA THR A 84 26.60 9.81 9.38
C THR A 84 26.82 8.31 9.31
N LEU A 85 25.76 7.52 9.09
CA LEU A 85 25.85 6.08 9.02
C LEU A 85 26.67 5.62 7.81
N ARG A 86 26.47 6.25 6.64
CA ARG A 86 27.29 5.96 5.47
C ARG A 86 28.78 6.16 5.74
N SER A 87 29.15 7.25 6.40
CA SER A 87 30.55 7.53 6.75
C SER A 87 31.09 6.57 7.80
N ALA A 88 30.32 6.28 8.86
CA ALA A 88 30.76 5.45 9.98
C ALA A 88 30.99 3.99 9.58
N TYR A 89 30.17 3.46 8.66
CA TYR A 89 30.22 2.05 8.24
C TYR A 89 30.82 1.86 6.85
N GLY A 90 31.23 2.92 6.16
CA GLY A 90 31.87 2.85 4.84
C GLY A 90 30.93 2.32 3.75
N LEU A 91 29.65 2.69 3.80
CA LEU A 91 28.63 2.24 2.87
C LEU A 91 28.78 2.92 1.51
N ASP A 92 28.47 2.21 0.45
CA ASP A 92 28.41 2.80 -0.90
C ASP A 92 27.21 3.76 -1.01
N TYR A 93 26.09 3.44 -0.34
CA TYR A 93 24.88 4.25 -0.22
C TYR A 93 24.19 4.02 1.13
N ALA A 94 23.40 4.99 1.60
CA ALA A 94 22.71 4.89 2.91
C ALA A 94 21.29 4.36 2.80
N PHE A 95 20.58 4.73 1.72
CA PHE A 95 19.15 4.47 1.54
C PHE A 95 18.93 3.53 0.36
N PHE A 96 18.21 2.44 0.60
CA PHE A 96 17.75 1.60 -0.49
C PHE A 96 16.42 2.14 -1.02
N ILE A 97 16.49 2.80 -2.15
CA ILE A 97 15.35 3.24 -2.96
C ILE A 97 15.52 2.61 -4.34
N SER A 98 14.43 2.15 -4.92
CA SER A 98 14.46 1.56 -6.26
C SER A 98 13.33 2.13 -7.12
N ALA A 99 13.63 2.33 -8.40
CA ALA A 99 12.62 2.70 -9.39
C ALA A 99 11.64 1.56 -9.71
N LEU A 100 11.95 0.33 -9.31
CA LEU A 100 11.13 -0.85 -9.57
C LEU A 100 10.42 -1.40 -8.32
N VAL A 101 10.56 -0.70 -7.19
CA VAL A 101 9.95 -1.10 -5.91
C VAL A 101 9.22 0.08 -5.32
N ASN A 102 7.91 -0.05 -5.20
CA ASN A 102 7.11 0.97 -4.55
C ASN A 102 7.48 1.07 -3.05
N PRO A 103 8.03 2.20 -2.59
CA PRO A 103 8.40 2.37 -1.18
C PRO A 103 7.19 2.62 -0.27
N GLY A 104 5.99 2.79 -0.83
CA GLY A 104 4.78 3.15 -0.11
C GLY A 104 4.60 4.66 0.08
N VAL A 105 3.42 5.04 0.51
CA VAL A 105 3.04 6.46 0.72
C VAL A 105 3.88 7.09 1.84
N THR A 106 4.30 6.32 2.85
CA THR A 106 5.19 6.77 3.93
C THR A 106 6.52 7.38 3.44
N PHE A 107 6.90 7.13 2.18
CA PHE A 107 8.10 7.70 1.57
C PHE A 107 7.90 9.09 0.98
N SER A 108 6.70 9.46 0.57
CA SER A 108 6.44 10.69 -0.18
C SER A 108 5.38 11.61 0.43
N ALA A 109 4.61 11.10 1.41
CA ALA A 109 3.51 11.83 2.01
C ALA A 109 3.92 13.16 2.67
N GLY A 110 5.13 13.26 3.20
CA GLY A 110 5.65 14.52 3.75
C GLY A 110 5.81 15.65 2.73
N PHE A 111 5.80 15.33 1.43
CA PHE A 111 5.74 16.31 0.34
C PHE A 111 4.33 16.45 -0.25
N ASP A 112 3.30 16.00 0.45
CA ASP A 112 1.92 15.97 -0.05
C ASP A 112 1.80 15.30 -1.41
N LEU A 113 2.43 14.12 -1.54
CA LEU A 113 2.34 13.28 -2.72
C LEU A 113 1.60 11.99 -2.36
N PRO A 114 0.56 11.59 -3.12
CA PRO A 114 -0.29 10.43 -2.81
C PRO A 114 0.41 9.08 -2.90
N GLY A 115 1.61 9.08 -3.41
CA GLY A 115 2.50 7.96 -3.58
C GLY A 115 3.54 8.31 -4.62
N PHE A 116 4.74 7.81 -4.43
CA PHE A 116 5.82 7.99 -5.39
C PHE A 116 6.31 6.64 -5.84
N ASP A 117 5.93 6.27 -7.05
CA ASP A 117 6.42 5.11 -7.75
C ASP A 117 7.02 5.56 -9.07
N ILE A 118 8.33 5.42 -9.19
CA ILE A 118 9.04 5.78 -10.42
C ILE A 118 8.72 4.76 -11.53
N SER A 119 8.19 3.61 -11.16
CA SER A 119 8.17 2.48 -12.08
C SER A 119 6.96 2.43 -12.98
N THR A 120 5.77 2.86 -12.57
CA THR A 120 4.66 2.56 -13.45
C THR A 120 3.34 3.25 -13.26
N SER A 121 2.87 3.51 -12.11
CA SER A 121 1.43 3.75 -12.00
C SER A 121 0.99 4.03 -10.59
N GLY A 122 1.86 4.64 -9.83
CA GLY A 122 1.43 5.21 -8.57
C GLY A 122 0.24 6.13 -8.82
N SER A 123 -0.69 6.15 -7.91
CA SER A 123 -1.77 7.11 -7.98
C SER A 123 -1.17 8.52 -7.94
N HIS A 124 -1.17 9.22 -9.07
CA HIS A 124 -0.72 10.61 -9.15
C HIS A 124 -1.88 11.58 -9.20
N LEU A 125 -3.09 11.05 -9.12
CA LEU A 125 -4.30 11.86 -8.99
C LEU A 125 -4.73 11.87 -7.52
N TYR A 126 -5.14 13.01 -7.06
CA TYR A 126 -5.63 13.25 -5.71
C TYR A 126 -6.71 14.34 -5.75
N GLN A 127 -7.40 14.55 -4.66
CA GLN A 127 -8.33 15.66 -4.57
C GLN A 127 -7.89 16.69 -3.52
N GLU A 128 -8.21 17.93 -3.72
CA GLU A 128 -8.04 19.00 -2.76
C GLU A 128 -9.30 19.86 -2.79
N GLU A 129 -9.98 19.95 -1.67
CA GLU A 129 -11.25 20.67 -1.52
C GLU A 129 -12.30 20.30 -2.59
N GLY A 130 -12.38 19.02 -2.97
CA GLY A 130 -13.31 18.50 -3.95
C GLY A 130 -12.85 18.61 -5.41
N THR A 131 -11.66 19.14 -5.66
CA THR A 131 -11.09 19.29 -7.01
C THR A 131 -10.01 18.27 -7.24
N VAL A 132 -10.15 17.47 -8.30
CA VAL A 132 -9.11 16.49 -8.70
C VAL A 132 -7.91 17.20 -9.31
N LYS A 133 -6.73 16.82 -8.85
CA LYS A 133 -5.43 17.35 -9.28
C LYS A 133 -4.46 16.21 -9.57
N SER A 134 -3.32 16.52 -10.18
CA SER A 134 -2.22 15.59 -10.38
C SER A 134 -0.95 16.10 -9.69
N CYS A 135 -0.30 15.24 -8.92
CA CYS A 135 0.97 15.55 -8.31
C CYS A 135 2.12 15.64 -9.32
N LEU A 136 1.99 15.03 -10.50
CA LEU A 136 3.03 15.05 -11.55
C LEU A 136 3.48 16.47 -11.96
N VAL A 137 2.59 17.44 -11.85
CA VAL A 137 2.84 18.82 -12.26
C VAL A 137 2.83 19.79 -11.07
N SER A 138 2.90 19.28 -9.84
CA SER A 138 2.86 20.09 -8.62
C SER A 138 4.25 20.64 -8.24
N ASP A 139 4.25 21.76 -7.54
CA ASP A 139 5.49 22.30 -6.95
C ASP A 139 6.07 21.35 -5.90
N ASN A 140 5.23 20.60 -5.19
CA ASN A 140 5.66 19.59 -4.22
C ASN A 140 6.46 18.47 -4.91
N MET A 141 6.04 18.00 -6.09
CA MET A 141 6.81 17.04 -6.88
C MET A 141 8.17 17.63 -7.29
N LYS A 142 8.18 18.88 -7.76
CA LYS A 142 9.44 19.56 -8.12
C LYS A 142 10.42 19.60 -6.94
N GLU A 143 9.94 19.98 -5.77
CA GLU A 143 10.74 20.04 -4.54
C GLU A 143 11.25 18.67 -4.12
N PHE A 144 10.37 17.66 -4.15
CA PHE A 144 10.73 16.27 -3.82
C PHE A 144 11.80 15.70 -4.74
N LEU A 145 11.71 15.96 -6.04
CA LEU A 145 12.75 15.58 -7.00
C LEU A 145 14.09 16.26 -6.70
N GLY A 146 14.07 17.49 -6.20
CA GLY A 146 15.26 18.18 -5.72
C GLY A 146 15.94 17.47 -4.56
N TYR A 147 15.16 16.96 -3.59
CA TYR A 147 15.66 16.13 -2.50
C TYR A 147 16.28 14.83 -3.00
N LEU A 148 15.57 14.10 -3.87
CA LEU A 148 16.07 12.84 -4.43
C LEU A 148 17.34 13.05 -5.26
N HIS A 149 17.42 14.14 -6.03
CA HIS A 149 18.64 14.53 -6.74
C HIS A 149 19.79 14.79 -5.77
N GLY A 150 19.53 15.54 -4.69
CA GLY A 150 20.52 15.78 -3.64
C GLY A 150 21.05 14.48 -3.03
N TRP A 151 20.16 13.55 -2.68
CA TRP A 151 20.55 12.24 -2.18
C TRP A 151 21.36 11.42 -3.19
N TYR A 152 21.02 11.52 -4.47
CA TYR A 152 21.77 10.84 -5.54
C TYR A 152 23.19 11.42 -5.69
N VAL A 153 23.32 12.76 -5.69
CA VAL A 153 24.60 13.46 -5.79
C VAL A 153 25.49 13.18 -4.58
N ASP A 154 24.91 13.23 -3.37
CA ASP A 154 25.58 12.95 -2.11
C ASP A 154 25.94 11.45 -1.95
N GLY A 155 25.48 10.60 -2.88
CA GLY A 155 25.67 9.14 -2.84
C GLY A 155 24.91 8.48 -1.69
N LEU A 156 23.79 9.05 -1.27
CA LEU A 156 22.91 8.46 -0.26
C LEU A 156 22.01 7.37 -0.85
N ILE A 157 21.69 7.43 -2.14
CA ILE A 157 21.00 6.38 -2.88
C ILE A 157 21.94 5.72 -3.90
N SER A 158 21.68 4.45 -4.20
CA SER A 158 22.52 3.67 -5.12
C SER A 158 22.51 4.25 -6.53
N LYS A 159 23.65 4.20 -7.21
CA LYS A 159 23.78 4.67 -8.60
C LYS A 159 22.99 3.83 -9.60
N ASP A 160 22.66 2.59 -9.25
CA ASP A 160 21.90 1.64 -10.04
C ASP A 160 20.44 1.45 -9.55
N PHE A 161 19.92 2.42 -8.76
CA PHE A 161 18.58 2.34 -8.16
C PHE A 161 17.45 2.06 -9.17
N PHE A 162 17.65 2.44 -10.43
CA PHE A 162 16.67 2.27 -11.51
C PHE A 162 16.54 0.83 -12.02
N SER A 163 17.42 -0.09 -11.60
CA SER A 163 17.43 -1.50 -12.04
C SER A 163 17.26 -2.52 -10.92
N ARG A 164 17.21 -2.09 -9.66
CA ARG A 164 17.06 -2.94 -8.48
C ARG A 164 15.62 -3.42 -8.30
N ILE A 165 15.43 -4.66 -7.83
CA ILE A 165 14.11 -5.28 -7.61
C ILE A 165 13.86 -5.55 -6.12
N SER A 166 12.63 -5.94 -5.74
CA SER A 166 12.23 -6.13 -4.33
C SER A 166 13.12 -7.10 -3.55
N SER A 167 13.60 -8.19 -4.17
CA SER A 167 14.52 -9.12 -3.48
C SER A 167 15.83 -8.45 -3.10
N ASP A 168 16.30 -7.50 -3.91
CA ASP A 168 17.55 -6.79 -3.66
C ASP A 168 17.49 -5.92 -2.41
N VAL A 169 16.29 -5.41 -2.05
CA VAL A 169 16.07 -4.61 -0.82
C VAL A 169 16.49 -5.41 0.40
N LYS A 170 15.91 -6.61 0.52
CA LYS A 170 16.14 -7.50 1.67
C LYS A 170 17.62 -7.93 1.76
N ASP A 171 18.19 -8.30 0.64
CA ASP A 171 19.57 -8.75 0.57
C ASP A 171 20.56 -7.62 0.90
N ALA A 172 20.35 -6.42 0.35
CA ALA A 172 21.19 -5.25 0.60
C ALA A 172 21.15 -4.81 2.07
N PHE A 173 19.96 -4.73 2.66
CA PHE A 173 19.80 -4.31 4.04
C PHE A 173 20.37 -5.32 5.04
N ARG A 174 20.07 -6.61 4.87
CA ARG A 174 20.63 -7.70 5.70
C ARG A 174 22.14 -7.86 5.49
N GLY A 175 22.62 -7.65 4.27
CA GLY A 175 24.04 -7.68 3.91
C GLY A 175 24.83 -6.49 4.45
N GLY A 176 24.15 -5.44 4.93
CA GLY A 176 24.80 -4.23 5.44
C GLY A 176 25.30 -3.30 4.33
N GLU A 177 24.67 -3.31 3.16
CA GLU A 177 24.98 -2.39 2.05
C GLU A 177 24.33 -1.01 2.26
N CYS A 178 23.22 -0.97 3.01
CA CYS A 178 22.48 0.27 3.32
C CYS A 178 22.04 0.30 4.78
N ALA A 179 21.70 1.49 5.25
CA ALA A 179 21.25 1.75 6.61
C ALA A 179 19.73 1.84 6.74
N VAL A 180 19.04 2.25 5.67
CA VAL A 180 17.58 2.45 5.63
C VAL A 180 17.02 1.82 4.37
N CYS A 181 15.86 1.19 4.50
CA CYS A 181 15.03 0.72 3.39
C CYS A 181 13.55 0.97 3.69
N TRP A 182 12.69 0.82 2.69
CA TRP A 182 11.24 0.85 2.85
C TRP A 182 10.67 -0.52 2.51
N ASP A 183 10.07 -1.18 3.48
CA ASP A 183 9.47 -2.52 3.32
C ASP A 183 8.33 -2.73 4.34
N ASN A 184 7.72 -3.91 4.31
CA ASN A 184 6.69 -4.31 5.25
C ASN A 184 7.29 -4.57 6.64
N ALA A 185 6.48 -4.37 7.68
CA ALA A 185 6.90 -4.58 9.07
C ALA A 185 7.33 -6.03 9.39
N ASP A 186 6.76 -7.03 8.71
CA ASP A 186 7.17 -8.43 8.84
C ASP A 186 8.66 -8.63 8.55
N TYR A 187 9.22 -7.79 7.68
CA TYR A 187 10.65 -7.83 7.36
C TYR A 187 11.54 -7.46 8.57
N ILE A 188 11.09 -6.56 9.46
CA ILE A 188 11.79 -6.25 10.71
C ILE A 188 11.94 -7.51 11.53
N THR A 189 10.84 -8.24 11.73
CA THR A 189 10.85 -9.50 12.46
C THR A 189 11.71 -10.57 11.80
N GLU A 190 11.58 -10.75 10.49
CA GLU A 190 12.41 -11.71 9.75
C GLU A 190 13.90 -11.45 9.93
N ALA A 191 14.32 -10.19 9.86
CA ALA A 191 15.71 -9.81 10.01
C ALA A 191 16.20 -9.95 11.46
N ASN A 192 15.39 -9.51 12.45
CA ASN A 192 15.75 -9.55 13.87
C ASN A 192 15.79 -10.98 14.42
N ARG A 193 14.95 -11.88 13.91
CA ARG A 193 14.93 -13.31 14.31
C ARG A 193 15.98 -14.17 13.60
N ASP A 194 16.67 -13.63 12.59
CA ASP A 194 17.73 -14.35 11.91
C ASP A 194 18.93 -14.56 12.87
N ALA A 195 19.24 -15.84 13.17
CA ALA A 195 20.25 -16.17 14.16
C ALA A 195 21.68 -15.75 13.75
N GLU A 196 21.99 -15.71 12.45
CA GLU A 196 23.30 -15.28 11.96
C GLU A 196 23.45 -13.76 12.05
N LEU A 197 22.38 -13.02 11.79
CA LEU A 197 22.34 -11.56 11.93
C LEU A 197 22.38 -11.16 13.41
N ALA A 198 21.57 -11.80 14.25
CA ALA A 198 21.56 -11.57 15.69
C ALA A 198 22.93 -11.84 16.34
N ALA A 199 23.64 -12.90 15.91
CA ALA A 199 24.99 -13.17 16.37
C ALA A 199 26.03 -12.09 16.02
N LYS A 200 25.71 -11.25 15.02
CA LYS A 200 26.53 -10.08 14.61
C LYS A 200 26.09 -8.79 15.29
N GLY A 201 25.04 -8.84 16.14
CA GLY A 201 24.45 -7.68 16.82
C GLY A 201 23.52 -6.87 15.93
N PHE A 202 23.02 -7.44 14.84
CA PHE A 202 22.05 -6.79 13.97
C PHE A 202 20.75 -6.53 14.74
N LEU A 203 20.22 -5.31 14.58
CA LEU A 203 18.89 -4.92 15.05
C LEU A 203 18.30 -3.91 14.06
N SER A 204 17.08 -4.17 13.64
CA SER A 204 16.30 -3.24 12.82
C SER A 204 15.05 -2.76 13.55
N ALA A 205 14.61 -1.56 13.25
CA ALA A 205 13.38 -0.96 13.76
C ALA A 205 12.71 -0.08 12.69
N GLY A 206 11.41 0.14 12.83
CA GLY A 206 10.71 1.16 12.07
C GLY A 206 11.04 2.56 12.57
N ILE A 207 11.05 3.54 11.67
CA ILE A 207 11.10 4.97 12.00
C ILE A 207 9.84 5.66 11.46
N PRO A 208 9.46 6.87 11.94
CA PRO A 208 8.26 7.57 11.48
C PRO A 208 8.19 7.71 9.95
N ALA A 209 6.98 7.83 9.41
CA ALA A 209 6.80 8.35 8.06
C ALA A 209 7.53 9.70 7.97
N THR A 210 8.34 9.86 6.92
CA THR A 210 9.25 11.01 6.84
C THR A 210 8.49 12.28 6.49
N LEU A 211 8.62 13.31 7.31
CA LEU A 211 7.96 14.61 7.16
C LEU A 211 8.87 15.60 6.43
N ARG A 212 8.30 16.58 5.72
CA ARG A 212 9.03 17.74 5.23
C ARG A 212 9.37 18.68 6.38
N ASP A 213 8.37 18.99 7.18
CA ASP A 213 8.47 19.91 8.32
C ASP A 213 8.07 19.19 9.62
N ALA A 214 8.81 19.40 10.70
CA ALA A 214 8.50 18.77 11.98
C ALA A 214 7.09 19.16 12.47
N GLY A 215 6.30 18.16 12.85
CA GLY A 215 4.92 18.34 13.31
C GLY A 215 3.91 18.62 12.19
N GLN A 216 4.27 18.34 10.94
CA GLN A 216 3.37 18.42 9.79
C GLN A 216 2.27 17.36 9.93
N THR A 217 1.00 17.73 9.64
CA THR A 217 -0.08 16.79 9.40
C THR A 217 0.05 16.25 7.97
N LEU A 218 -0.07 14.94 7.79
CA LEU A 218 -0.11 14.28 6.49
C LEU A 218 -1.54 14.29 5.94
N HIS A 219 -1.67 14.32 4.61
CA HIS A 219 -2.97 14.46 3.95
C HIS A 219 -3.37 13.25 3.10
N PHE A 220 -2.55 12.18 3.10
CA PHE A 220 -2.80 10.96 2.35
C PHE A 220 -2.79 9.74 3.26
N SER A 221 -3.68 8.79 3.01
CA SER A 221 -3.65 7.49 3.68
C SER A 221 -2.29 6.84 3.49
N LEU A 222 -1.67 6.44 4.60
CA LEU A 222 -0.38 5.75 4.58
C LEU A 222 -0.55 4.23 4.39
N GLY A 223 -1.76 3.72 4.63
CA GLY A 223 -2.09 2.31 4.60
C GLY A 223 -2.51 1.80 3.23
N MET A 224 -2.37 0.50 3.07
CA MET A 224 -3.07 -0.25 2.04
C MET A 224 -4.27 -0.92 2.70
N GLY A 225 -5.42 -0.30 2.69
CA GLY A 225 -6.59 -0.93 3.25
C GLY A 225 -7.78 0.01 3.26
N ASN A 226 -8.62 -0.15 2.29
CA ASN A 226 -10.00 0.29 2.37
C ASN A 226 -10.76 -0.76 3.19
N ALA A 227 -11.85 -0.35 3.86
CA ALA A 227 -12.79 -1.30 4.47
C ALA A 227 -13.28 -2.37 3.47
N VAL A 228 -13.12 -2.11 2.18
CA VAL A 228 -13.45 -2.98 1.05
C VAL A 228 -12.16 -3.40 0.34
N GLY A 229 -11.84 -4.69 0.36
CA GLY A 229 -10.69 -5.30 -0.30
C GLY A 229 -10.99 -5.86 -1.69
N ASP A 230 -10.23 -6.89 -2.08
CA ASP A 230 -10.42 -7.59 -3.35
C ASP A 230 -11.82 -8.18 -3.50
N GLY A 231 -12.36 -8.14 -4.73
CA GLY A 231 -13.69 -8.63 -5.04
C GLY A 231 -13.70 -9.80 -6.05
N ILE A 232 -14.73 -10.64 -5.95
CA ILE A 232 -15.00 -11.72 -6.90
C ILE A 232 -16.26 -11.39 -7.70
N SER A 233 -16.11 -11.22 -9.03
CA SER A 233 -17.23 -11.14 -9.96
C SER A 233 -17.58 -12.52 -10.51
N ILE A 234 -18.85 -12.76 -10.73
CA ILE A 234 -19.35 -14.01 -11.34
C ILE A 234 -19.57 -13.78 -12.82
N THR A 235 -18.96 -14.61 -13.66
CA THR A 235 -19.14 -14.50 -15.11
C THR A 235 -20.44 -15.16 -15.58
N THR A 236 -20.98 -14.69 -16.70
CA THR A 236 -22.16 -15.28 -17.37
C THR A 236 -21.94 -16.73 -17.82
N ALA A 237 -20.69 -17.20 -17.86
CA ALA A 237 -20.35 -18.60 -18.13
C ALA A 237 -20.53 -19.53 -16.91
N CYS A 238 -20.81 -18.98 -15.72
CA CYS A 238 -21.07 -19.78 -14.52
C CYS A 238 -22.32 -20.64 -14.71
N GLN A 239 -22.19 -21.95 -14.47
CA GLN A 239 -23.28 -22.89 -14.70
C GLN A 239 -24.27 -23.00 -13.55
N ASP A 240 -23.84 -22.65 -12.34
CA ASP A 240 -24.64 -22.67 -11.12
C ASP A 240 -24.31 -21.46 -10.25
N PRO A 241 -24.78 -20.27 -10.65
CA PRO A 241 -24.54 -19.07 -9.88
C PRO A 241 -25.20 -19.13 -8.49
N ASP A 242 -26.36 -19.73 -8.34
CA ASP A 242 -27.07 -19.85 -7.06
C ASP A 242 -26.27 -20.64 -6.02
N LEU A 243 -25.59 -21.71 -6.43
CA LEU A 243 -24.71 -22.45 -5.53
C LEU A 243 -23.47 -21.63 -5.14
N LEU A 244 -22.89 -20.94 -6.11
CA LEU A 244 -21.71 -20.10 -5.86
C LEU A 244 -22.04 -18.94 -4.91
N ILE A 245 -23.17 -18.26 -5.12
CA ILE A 245 -23.66 -17.18 -4.25
C ILE A 245 -23.82 -17.66 -2.80
N LYS A 246 -24.46 -18.81 -2.59
CA LYS A 246 -24.60 -19.38 -1.24
C LYS A 246 -23.26 -19.75 -0.60
N THR A 247 -22.30 -20.17 -1.41
CA THR A 247 -20.95 -20.49 -0.93
C THR A 247 -20.22 -19.22 -0.53
N LEU A 248 -20.34 -18.16 -1.31
CA LEU A 248 -19.73 -16.86 -1.01
C LEU A 248 -20.39 -16.22 0.22
N ASP A 249 -21.72 -16.24 0.34
CA ASP A 249 -22.42 -15.74 1.53
C ASP A 249 -21.99 -16.49 2.80
N TRP A 250 -21.80 -17.81 2.71
CA TRP A 250 -21.34 -18.60 3.85
C TRP A 250 -19.98 -18.14 4.37
N CYS A 251 -19.08 -17.59 3.53
CA CYS A 251 -17.78 -17.06 3.95
C CYS A 251 -17.90 -15.88 4.91
N PHE A 252 -19.06 -15.22 4.98
CA PHE A 252 -19.37 -14.11 5.90
C PHE A 252 -20.11 -14.56 7.17
N THR A 253 -20.41 -15.85 7.31
CA THR A 253 -20.90 -16.43 8.57
C THR A 253 -19.72 -16.69 9.52
N GLU A 254 -19.99 -16.78 10.83
CA GLU A 254 -18.95 -17.07 11.82
C GLU A 254 -18.08 -18.31 11.46
N PRO A 255 -18.64 -19.48 11.07
CA PRO A 255 -17.81 -20.59 10.65
C PRO A 255 -17.00 -20.33 9.37
N GLY A 256 -17.56 -19.55 8.43
CA GLY A 256 -16.87 -19.18 7.19
C GLY A 256 -15.71 -18.21 7.46
N ILE A 257 -15.95 -17.18 8.26
CA ILE A 257 -14.93 -16.23 8.71
C ILE A 257 -13.78 -16.98 9.40
N ASN A 258 -14.10 -17.89 10.32
CA ASN A 258 -13.09 -18.69 11.00
C ASN A 258 -12.29 -19.57 10.04
N LEU A 259 -12.95 -20.22 9.06
CA LEU A 259 -12.22 -21.01 8.06
C LEU A 259 -11.33 -20.16 7.17
N CYS A 260 -11.79 -18.99 6.75
CA CYS A 260 -10.99 -18.07 5.93
C CYS A 260 -9.79 -17.52 6.71
N ASN A 261 -9.99 -17.15 7.99
CA ASN A 261 -8.96 -16.50 8.79
C ASN A 261 -8.05 -17.48 9.52
N TYR A 262 -8.60 -18.50 10.17
CA TYR A 262 -7.86 -19.37 11.09
C TYR A 262 -7.72 -20.81 10.59
N GLY A 263 -8.57 -21.20 9.63
CA GLY A 263 -8.54 -22.53 9.06
C GLY A 263 -9.42 -23.53 9.80
N ILE A 264 -8.87 -24.70 10.16
CA ILE A 264 -9.61 -25.84 10.70
C ILE A 264 -9.37 -25.96 12.19
N GLN A 265 -10.43 -25.78 12.99
CA GLN A 265 -10.36 -25.93 14.45
C GLN A 265 -9.90 -27.35 14.84
N GLY A 266 -9.02 -27.42 15.84
CA GLY A 266 -8.37 -28.66 16.27
C GLY A 266 -7.20 -29.10 15.40
N ILE A 267 -6.91 -28.39 14.30
CA ILE A 267 -5.78 -28.64 13.39
C ILE A 267 -4.87 -27.43 13.29
N SER A 268 -5.37 -26.29 12.78
CA SER A 268 -4.60 -25.06 12.62
C SER A 268 -4.76 -24.08 13.77
N TYR A 269 -5.87 -24.13 14.47
CA TYR A 269 -6.16 -23.32 15.66
C TYR A 269 -7.10 -24.05 16.63
N ASP A 270 -7.19 -23.56 17.86
CA ASP A 270 -8.23 -23.87 18.83
C ASP A 270 -8.73 -22.58 19.49
N MET A 271 -9.86 -22.68 20.22
CA MET A 271 -10.37 -21.59 21.03
C MET A 271 -9.84 -21.71 22.46
N ASP A 272 -9.36 -20.60 23.02
CA ASP A 272 -9.03 -20.51 24.45
C ASP A 272 -10.30 -20.43 25.33
N ASP A 273 -10.12 -20.44 26.65
CA ASP A 273 -11.22 -20.34 27.62
C ASP A 273 -12.00 -19.00 27.54
N SER A 274 -11.44 -17.99 26.89
CA SER A 274 -12.04 -16.69 26.65
C SER A 274 -12.76 -16.58 25.31
N GLY A 275 -12.62 -17.59 24.43
CA GLY A 275 -13.21 -17.64 23.09
C GLY A 275 -12.35 -16.99 22.01
N ASN A 276 -11.06 -16.73 22.29
CA ASN A 276 -10.13 -16.24 21.26
C ASN A 276 -9.50 -17.42 20.52
N ALA A 277 -9.26 -17.24 19.21
CA ALA A 277 -8.53 -18.22 18.41
C ALA A 277 -7.05 -18.21 18.80
N VAL A 278 -6.51 -19.39 19.07
CA VAL A 278 -5.09 -19.62 19.40
C VAL A 278 -4.52 -20.59 18.38
N TRP A 279 -3.42 -20.21 17.75
CA TRP A 279 -2.77 -21.02 16.74
C TRP A 279 -2.22 -22.34 17.30
N SER A 280 -2.32 -23.39 16.52
CA SER A 280 -1.70 -24.68 16.87
C SER A 280 -0.24 -24.72 16.45
N THR A 281 0.54 -25.59 17.10
CA THR A 281 1.94 -25.83 16.74
C THR A 281 2.13 -26.39 15.33
N ASN A 282 1.09 -26.95 14.72
CA ASN A 282 1.13 -27.35 13.30
C ASN A 282 1.39 -26.16 12.35
N VAL A 283 1.03 -24.96 12.79
CA VAL A 283 1.17 -23.72 12.01
C VAL A 283 2.36 -22.90 12.53
N THR A 284 2.47 -22.70 13.87
CA THR A 284 3.50 -21.82 14.47
C THR A 284 4.89 -22.44 14.52
N GLU A 285 4.99 -23.78 14.65
CA GLU A 285 6.25 -24.51 14.76
C GLU A 285 6.46 -25.50 13.58
N ASN A 286 5.92 -25.17 12.39
CA ASN A 286 6.05 -26.03 11.23
C ASN A 286 7.52 -26.09 10.78
N PRO A 287 8.18 -27.28 10.78
CA PRO A 287 9.60 -27.38 10.47
C PRO A 287 9.92 -27.23 8.97
N ASP A 288 8.91 -27.36 8.11
CA ASP A 288 9.10 -27.44 6.66
C ASP A 288 8.81 -26.12 5.94
N THR A 289 8.18 -25.14 6.64
CA THR A 289 7.74 -23.90 5.99
C THR A 289 7.49 -22.77 7.00
N THR A 290 7.34 -21.54 6.51
CA THR A 290 7.01 -20.38 7.34
C THR A 290 5.57 -20.46 7.86
N PHE A 291 5.25 -19.75 8.96
CA PHE A 291 3.90 -19.63 9.51
C PHE A 291 2.84 -19.35 8.42
N ARG A 292 3.08 -18.32 7.60
CA ARG A 292 2.16 -17.90 6.54
C ARG A 292 1.88 -19.04 5.55
N MET A 293 2.92 -19.73 5.12
CA MET A 293 2.78 -20.85 4.16
C MET A 293 2.16 -22.09 4.79
N ALA A 294 2.39 -22.34 6.08
CA ALA A 294 1.72 -23.40 6.81
C ALA A 294 0.22 -23.13 6.91
N LEU A 295 -0.17 -21.88 7.20
CA LEU A 295 -1.58 -21.48 7.34
C LEU A 295 -2.37 -21.61 6.04
N VAL A 296 -1.78 -21.26 4.89
CA VAL A 296 -2.44 -21.40 3.56
C VAL A 296 -2.93 -22.83 3.28
N ASN A 297 -2.31 -23.86 3.89
CA ASN A 297 -2.77 -25.25 3.72
C ASN A 297 -4.11 -25.54 4.42
N TYR A 298 -4.55 -24.68 5.33
CA TYR A 298 -5.74 -24.90 6.16
C TYR A 298 -6.82 -23.83 5.97
N THR A 299 -6.49 -22.69 5.38
CA THR A 299 -7.38 -21.55 5.19
C THR A 299 -7.87 -21.41 3.76
N MET A 300 -8.98 -20.69 3.58
CA MET A 300 -9.55 -20.36 2.27
C MET A 300 -9.23 -18.90 1.89
N THR A 301 -7.96 -18.55 1.86
CA THR A 301 -7.48 -17.18 1.62
C THR A 301 -7.82 -16.59 0.25
N GLY A 302 -8.32 -17.38 -0.70
CA GLY A 302 -8.72 -16.91 -2.03
C GLY A 302 -10.20 -16.54 -2.15
N LEU A 303 -10.98 -16.64 -1.08
CA LEU A 303 -12.41 -16.30 -1.07
C LEU A 303 -12.63 -14.99 -0.28
N PRO A 304 -13.63 -14.18 -0.67
CA PRO A 304 -13.99 -12.99 0.08
C PRO A 304 -14.54 -13.37 1.45
N SER A 305 -14.18 -12.61 2.46
CA SER A 305 -14.61 -12.79 3.85
C SER A 305 -14.41 -11.46 4.62
N ILE A 306 -14.72 -11.46 5.89
CA ILE A 306 -14.27 -10.43 6.82
C ILE A 306 -12.86 -10.83 7.29
N TRP A 307 -11.87 -10.03 6.95
CA TRP A 307 -10.48 -10.29 7.32
C TRP A 307 -10.15 -9.71 8.67
N ASP A 308 -9.55 -10.52 9.52
CA ASP A 308 -8.95 -10.14 10.78
C ASP A 308 -7.43 -10.03 10.58
N GLU A 309 -6.96 -8.82 10.30
CA GLU A 309 -5.54 -8.57 10.02
C GLU A 309 -4.67 -8.76 11.28
N GLU A 310 -5.18 -8.44 12.47
CA GLU A 310 -4.45 -8.54 13.75
C GLU A 310 -4.03 -9.99 14.05
N ARG A 311 -4.81 -10.99 13.57
CA ARG A 311 -4.50 -12.41 13.76
C ARG A 311 -3.14 -12.84 13.24
N TYR A 312 -2.67 -12.19 12.15
CA TYR A 312 -1.35 -12.49 11.60
C TYR A 312 -0.25 -11.88 12.43
N TRP A 313 -0.48 -10.67 12.91
CA TRP A 313 0.56 -9.89 13.55
C TRP A 313 1.02 -10.49 14.86
N SER A 314 0.09 -11.08 15.65
CA SER A 314 0.42 -11.71 16.92
C SER A 314 1.49 -12.81 16.82
N GLU A 315 1.60 -13.47 15.67
CA GLU A 315 2.57 -14.56 15.45
C GLU A 315 3.75 -14.15 14.57
N ILE A 316 3.52 -13.22 13.63
CA ILE A 316 4.53 -12.81 12.67
C ILE A 316 5.42 -11.73 13.26
N TYR A 317 4.85 -10.73 13.95
CA TYR A 317 5.59 -9.56 14.40
C TYR A 317 6.30 -9.80 15.73
N ASP A 318 7.52 -9.32 15.82
CA ASP A 318 8.21 -9.09 17.09
C ASP A 318 7.83 -7.71 17.67
N GLU A 319 8.36 -7.39 18.84
CA GLU A 319 8.08 -6.11 19.51
C GLU A 319 8.49 -4.90 18.62
N ALA A 320 9.56 -5.02 17.85
CA ALA A 320 10.04 -3.95 16.99
C ALA A 320 9.13 -3.72 15.76
N ALA A 321 8.60 -4.80 15.18
CA ALA A 321 7.64 -4.72 14.09
C ALA A 321 6.29 -4.15 14.53
N TYR A 322 5.79 -4.57 15.71
CA TYR A 322 4.60 -3.96 16.31
C TYR A 322 4.77 -2.47 16.56
N ALA A 323 5.92 -2.08 17.14
CA ALA A 323 6.22 -0.68 17.40
C ALA A 323 6.28 0.14 16.08
N ALA A 324 6.78 -0.46 14.99
CA ALA A 324 6.81 0.17 13.69
C ALA A 324 5.41 0.41 13.12
N VAL A 325 4.54 -0.61 13.16
CA VAL A 325 3.14 -0.49 12.70
C VAL A 325 2.39 0.55 13.54
N ASP A 326 2.51 0.49 14.87
CA ASP A 326 1.90 1.47 15.78
C ASP A 326 2.35 2.89 15.44
N LEU A 327 3.64 3.07 15.20
CA LEU A 327 4.22 4.36 14.82
C LEU A 327 3.65 4.90 13.49
N TRP A 328 3.47 4.04 12.48
CA TRP A 328 2.93 4.43 11.18
C TRP A 328 1.41 4.64 11.22
N MET A 329 0.69 3.81 11.99
CA MET A 329 -0.77 3.93 12.18
C MET A 329 -1.16 5.21 12.93
N ASN A 330 -0.35 5.64 13.90
CA ASN A 330 -0.60 6.81 14.73
C ASN A 330 0.07 8.09 14.20
N ALA A 331 0.58 8.10 12.96
CA ALA A 331 1.04 9.33 12.32
C ALA A 331 -0.11 10.36 12.22
N ASP A 332 0.20 11.62 12.47
CA ASP A 332 -0.79 12.70 12.32
C ASP A 332 -1.19 12.84 10.84
N ASN A 333 -2.40 12.35 10.52
CA ASN A 333 -2.87 12.20 9.15
C ASN A 333 -4.39 12.39 9.07
N ASP A 334 -4.85 13.38 8.33
CA ASP A 334 -6.28 13.68 8.15
C ASP A 334 -6.89 13.07 6.88
N LYS A 335 -6.06 12.49 6.00
CA LYS A 335 -6.46 11.87 4.73
C LYS A 335 -7.28 12.78 3.82
N ALA A 336 -7.15 14.09 4.01
CA ALA A 336 -8.01 15.08 3.37
C ALA A 336 -7.86 15.13 1.84
N CYS A 337 -6.77 14.56 1.29
CA CYS A 337 -6.48 14.58 -0.14
C CYS A 337 -6.72 13.24 -0.86
N ASP A 338 -7.17 12.21 -0.14
CA ASP A 338 -7.43 10.92 -0.76
C ASP A 338 -8.59 10.98 -1.76
N LEU A 339 -8.46 10.22 -2.83
CA LEU A 339 -9.57 9.87 -3.71
C LEU A 339 -10.16 8.52 -3.28
N PRO A 340 -11.49 8.36 -3.29
CA PRO A 340 -12.12 7.09 -2.99
C PRO A 340 -11.68 5.98 -3.96
N GLY A 341 -11.41 4.78 -3.44
CA GLY A 341 -11.00 3.64 -4.26
C GLY A 341 -12.11 3.10 -5.18
N ALA A 342 -13.38 3.34 -4.81
CA ALA A 342 -14.56 2.80 -5.49
C ALA A 342 -15.19 3.78 -6.50
N MET A 343 -14.40 4.67 -7.09
CA MET A 343 -14.87 5.49 -8.21
C MET A 343 -14.96 4.66 -9.48
N PHE A 344 -16.06 4.77 -10.21
CA PHE A 344 -16.25 4.09 -11.49
C PHE A 344 -16.24 5.09 -12.65
N TYR A 345 -15.43 4.80 -13.65
CA TYR A 345 -15.43 5.53 -14.90
C TYR A 345 -16.50 4.98 -15.84
N THR A 346 -17.19 5.83 -16.58
CA THR A 346 -17.99 5.37 -17.71
C THR A 346 -17.11 4.74 -18.80
N THR A 347 -17.71 4.04 -19.74
CA THR A 347 -16.97 3.44 -20.86
C THR A 347 -16.19 4.48 -21.66
N GLU A 348 -16.79 5.66 -21.89
CA GLU A 348 -16.17 6.77 -22.58
C GLU A 348 -15.00 7.36 -21.79
N GLU A 349 -15.18 7.59 -20.48
CA GLU A 349 -14.15 8.11 -19.60
C GLU A 349 -12.98 7.13 -19.48
N SER A 350 -13.26 5.83 -19.32
CA SER A 350 -12.23 4.77 -19.28
C SER A 350 -11.41 4.76 -20.58
N ALA A 351 -12.07 4.91 -21.73
CA ALA A 351 -11.37 4.92 -23.02
C ALA A 351 -10.47 6.15 -23.19
N VAL A 352 -10.94 7.32 -22.76
CA VAL A 352 -10.16 8.56 -22.76
C VAL A 352 -8.98 8.44 -21.81
N TYR A 353 -9.22 8.07 -20.56
CA TYR A 353 -8.20 7.90 -19.54
C TYR A 353 -7.10 6.93 -19.98
N ALA A 354 -7.47 5.70 -20.34
CA ALA A 354 -6.52 4.67 -20.76
C ALA A 354 -5.67 5.06 -21.98
N THR A 355 -6.24 5.86 -22.90
CA THR A 355 -5.52 6.32 -24.09
C THR A 355 -4.45 7.37 -23.76
N LYS A 356 -4.70 8.22 -22.76
CA LYS A 356 -3.85 9.37 -22.45
C LYS A 356 -2.84 9.08 -21.34
N ILE A 357 -3.28 8.34 -20.30
CA ILE A 357 -2.47 8.16 -19.10
C ILE A 357 -1.13 7.47 -19.38
N THR A 358 -1.10 6.49 -20.28
CA THR A 358 0.13 5.76 -20.62
C THR A 358 1.21 6.67 -21.19
N ASP A 359 0.84 7.61 -22.06
CA ASP A 359 1.80 8.57 -22.65
C ASP A 359 2.27 9.58 -21.60
N VAL A 360 1.37 10.04 -20.72
CA VAL A 360 1.67 10.95 -19.61
C VAL A 360 2.66 10.29 -18.66
N GLU A 361 2.35 9.10 -18.17
CA GLU A 361 3.19 8.35 -17.22
C GLU A 361 4.55 8.00 -17.80
N THR A 362 4.58 7.52 -19.02
CA THR A 362 5.85 7.18 -19.69
C THR A 362 6.78 8.39 -19.78
N TYR A 363 6.24 9.54 -20.15
CA TYR A 363 7.04 10.77 -20.25
C TYR A 363 7.45 11.29 -18.87
N ALA A 364 6.52 11.28 -17.90
CA ALA A 364 6.80 11.72 -16.54
C ALA A 364 7.88 10.84 -15.88
N ASN A 365 7.78 9.53 -15.99
CA ASN A 365 8.75 8.59 -15.42
C ASN A 365 10.15 8.79 -16.00
N GLN A 366 10.26 9.00 -17.31
CA GLN A 366 11.55 9.33 -17.93
C GLN A 366 12.12 10.64 -17.40
N TYR A 367 11.30 11.67 -17.32
CA TYR A 367 11.74 12.98 -16.81
C TYR A 367 12.17 12.89 -15.34
N ILE A 368 11.39 12.25 -14.48
CA ILE A 368 11.70 12.01 -13.06
C ILE A 368 13.08 11.36 -12.92
N LEU A 369 13.33 10.30 -13.71
CA LEU A 369 14.60 9.61 -13.68
C LEU A 369 15.78 10.51 -14.06
N THR A 370 15.63 11.33 -15.14
CA THR A 370 16.68 12.27 -15.56
C THR A 370 16.91 13.38 -14.54
N CYS A 371 15.88 13.81 -13.82
CA CYS A 371 16.01 14.77 -12.71
C CYS A 371 16.81 14.17 -11.56
N ILE A 372 16.47 12.97 -11.10
CA ILE A 372 17.15 12.31 -9.99
C ILE A 372 18.63 12.08 -10.33
N THR A 373 18.94 11.62 -11.54
CA THR A 373 20.33 11.38 -11.98
C THR A 373 21.12 12.66 -12.29
N GLY A 374 20.43 13.78 -12.44
CA GLY A 374 21.04 15.07 -12.80
C GLY A 374 21.35 15.21 -14.29
N GLU A 375 20.78 14.36 -15.14
CA GLU A 375 20.84 14.53 -16.59
C GLU A 375 19.97 15.70 -17.05
N ALA A 376 18.88 16.01 -16.33
CA ALA A 376 18.08 17.20 -16.49
C ALA A 376 18.27 18.14 -15.30
N ASP A 377 18.48 19.42 -15.57
CA ASP A 377 18.44 20.48 -14.57
C ASP A 377 16.98 20.82 -14.28
N ILE A 378 16.53 20.47 -13.08
CA ILE A 378 15.11 20.58 -12.68
C ILE A 378 14.61 22.02 -12.83
N ASP A 379 15.38 23.01 -12.38
CA ASP A 379 14.96 24.40 -12.41
C ASP A 379 14.88 24.96 -13.84
N ALA A 380 15.75 24.50 -14.70
CA ALA A 380 15.80 24.96 -16.10
C ALA A 380 14.75 24.29 -16.99
N THR A 381 14.30 23.05 -16.65
CA THR A 381 13.47 22.23 -17.55
C THR A 381 12.07 21.95 -17.04
N TRP A 382 11.75 22.32 -15.77
CA TRP A 382 10.46 22.01 -15.15
C TRP A 382 9.25 22.55 -15.93
N ASP A 383 9.32 23.81 -16.35
CA ASP A 383 8.20 24.44 -17.06
C ASP A 383 7.94 23.76 -18.41
N GLU A 384 8.99 23.38 -19.15
CA GLU A 384 8.85 22.62 -20.41
C GLU A 384 8.27 21.23 -20.15
N TYR A 385 8.69 20.56 -19.08
CA TYR A 385 8.14 19.29 -18.65
C TYR A 385 6.64 19.41 -18.37
N VAL A 386 6.22 20.37 -17.57
CA VAL A 386 4.82 20.61 -17.22
C VAL A 386 3.98 20.89 -18.47
N GLU A 387 4.44 21.78 -19.38
CA GLU A 387 3.75 22.04 -20.63
C GLU A 387 3.60 20.77 -21.48
N LYS A 388 4.64 19.93 -21.51
CA LYS A 388 4.60 18.67 -22.26
C LYS A 388 3.61 17.68 -21.67
N VAL A 389 3.59 17.50 -20.35
CA VAL A 389 2.64 16.61 -19.66
C VAL A 389 1.19 17.05 -19.95
N TRP A 390 0.87 18.35 -19.87
CA TRP A 390 -0.44 18.87 -20.26
C TRP A 390 -0.77 18.57 -21.72
N SER A 391 0.19 18.73 -22.63
CA SER A 391 0.00 18.47 -24.06
C SER A 391 -0.25 17.00 -24.40
N LEU A 392 0.15 16.07 -23.52
CA LEU A 392 -0.10 14.63 -23.68
C LEU A 392 -1.51 14.22 -23.23
N GLY A 393 -2.26 15.12 -22.60
CA GLY A 393 -3.66 14.90 -22.25
C GLY A 393 -3.90 14.66 -20.75
N LEU A 394 -3.05 15.15 -19.85
CA LEU A 394 -3.26 15.05 -18.41
C LEU A 394 -4.59 15.68 -18.00
N GLN A 395 -5.03 16.78 -18.63
CA GLN A 395 -6.33 17.40 -18.33
C GLN A 395 -7.48 16.44 -18.61
N ASP A 396 -7.44 15.70 -19.72
CA ASP A 396 -8.48 14.72 -20.05
C ASP A 396 -8.59 13.62 -19.00
N CYS A 397 -7.45 13.19 -18.40
CA CYS A 397 -7.42 12.24 -17.31
C CYS A 397 -8.00 12.82 -16.01
N ILE A 398 -7.66 14.08 -15.69
CA ILE A 398 -8.20 14.79 -14.52
C ILE A 398 -9.71 14.97 -14.67
N ASP A 399 -10.20 15.40 -15.85
CA ASP A 399 -11.61 15.61 -16.09
C ASP A 399 -12.43 14.31 -15.98
N ALA A 400 -11.89 13.20 -16.52
CA ALA A 400 -12.51 11.88 -16.38
C ALA A 400 -12.61 11.45 -14.91
N THR A 401 -11.53 11.66 -14.14
CA THR A 401 -11.51 11.33 -12.70
C THR A 401 -12.41 12.26 -11.89
N GLN A 402 -12.45 13.55 -12.20
CA GLN A 402 -13.35 14.51 -11.56
C GLN A 402 -14.81 14.10 -11.73
N ASN A 403 -15.22 13.75 -12.95
CA ASN A 403 -16.58 13.30 -13.21
C ASN A 403 -16.91 12.01 -12.42
N ALA A 404 -16.01 11.05 -12.37
CA ALA A 404 -16.18 9.83 -11.58
C ALA A 404 -16.28 10.13 -10.08
N TYR A 405 -15.47 11.05 -9.59
CA TYR A 405 -15.49 11.50 -8.20
C TYR A 405 -16.80 12.21 -7.83
N GLU A 406 -17.31 13.09 -8.68
CA GLU A 406 -18.60 13.78 -8.46
C GLU A 406 -19.77 12.80 -8.44
N ARG A 407 -19.76 11.78 -9.32
CA ARG A 407 -20.77 10.70 -9.26
C ARG A 407 -20.67 9.91 -7.97
N TYR A 408 -19.45 9.52 -7.56
CA TYR A 408 -19.23 8.85 -6.28
C TYR A 408 -19.76 9.68 -5.11
N LEU A 409 -19.51 10.99 -5.06
CA LEU A 409 -20.01 11.86 -4.00
C LEU A 409 -21.54 11.91 -3.95
N SER A 410 -22.20 11.76 -5.09
CA SER A 410 -23.67 11.79 -5.18
C SER A 410 -24.36 10.48 -4.85
N ARG A 411 -23.62 9.34 -4.75
CA ARG A 411 -24.21 8.05 -4.37
C ARG A 411 -24.87 8.09 -3.00
N GLY A 412 -26.06 7.49 -2.89
CA GLY A 412 -26.81 7.41 -1.63
C GLY A 412 -27.46 8.73 -1.18
N GLN A 413 -27.49 9.76 -2.02
CA GLN A 413 -28.18 11.03 -1.73
C GLN A 413 -29.59 11.11 -2.35
N ALA A 414 -30.07 10.04 -3.00
CA ALA A 414 -31.36 9.99 -3.69
C ALA A 414 -32.48 9.45 -2.81
#